data_aab927fb78c75557a5e609c96a9749f1
#
_entry.id   aab927fb78c75557a5e609c96a9749f1
#
_cell.length_a   1.000
_cell.length_b   1.000
_cell.length_c   1.000
_cell.angle_alpha   90.00
_cell.angle_beta   90.00
_cell.angle_gamma   90.00
#
_symmetry.space_group_name_H-M   'P 1'
#
loop_
_entity.id
_entity.type
_entity.pdbx_description
1 polymer ?
#
loop_
_entity_poly.entity_id
_entity_poly.type
_entity_poly.pdbx_seq_one_letter_code
_entity_poly.pdbx_strand_id
1 'polypeptide(L)'
;VIIFRIIMLQKQKKVSDEKTRFFINTAHDIRTPLTLIKAPLEEVVENRMVAEQALPHMNMALKNVNTLLQLTTNLINFERIDVYSSTLYVSEYELNTFMNDVCAAFRKYAEMKHVRFVYESNFDYLNVWFDSDKMGSILKNILSNALKYTPENGSVCICACEEGNTWSIEVKDTGIGIPSSEQKKLFRNCFRGSNVVNLKVTGSGIGLMLVYKLVKLHKGKIHIQSVEHQGTCVQITFPKGNTHLHKAKFISPKTPNERMDAVVLGGTSDLPVLEAPQIKTSLQRILVVEDNDDLRNYLVDMFKAGYNIQSCPNGKEALIIIREFNPDLVISDIMMPEMGGDELCATIKGDLEMSHIPVVLLTALGDEKHMLEGLEIGADAYITKPFSVGI
;
A
#
# COMPACT_ATOMS: atom_id res chain seq x y z
N VAL A 1 -43.59 5.17 1.75
CA VAL A 1 -42.65 4.03 1.72
C VAL A 1 -41.36 4.41 1.03
N ILE A 2 -41.38 4.96 -0.20
CA ILE A 2 -40.17 5.31 -0.98
C ILE A 2 -39.33 6.39 -0.27
N ILE A 3 -39.93 7.47 0.19
CA ILE A 3 -39.24 8.57 0.92
C ILE A 3 -38.58 8.05 2.20
N PHE A 4 -39.29 7.23 2.98
CA PHE A 4 -38.74 6.63 4.20
C PHE A 4 -37.53 5.73 3.91
N ARG A 5 -37.59 4.96 2.81
CA ARG A 5 -36.49 4.10 2.37
C ARG A 5 -35.27 4.93 1.92
N ILE A 6 -35.48 6.06 1.25
CA ILE A 6 -34.40 6.99 0.86
C ILE A 6 -33.76 7.61 2.09
N ILE A 7 -34.54 8.09 3.06
CA ILE A 7 -34.01 8.65 4.32
C ILE A 7 -33.21 7.61 5.10
N MET A 8 -33.69 6.37 5.21
CA MET A 8 -32.97 5.29 5.88
C MET A 8 -31.66 4.95 5.17
N LEU A 9 -31.64 4.90 3.83
CA LEU A 9 -30.42 4.68 3.06
C LEU A 9 -29.41 5.83 3.21
N GLN A 10 -29.88 7.08 3.23
CA GLN A 10 -29.02 8.24 3.48
C GLN A 10 -28.45 8.22 4.90
N LYS A 11 -29.25 7.85 5.91
CA LYS A 11 -28.78 7.72 7.29
C LYS A 11 -27.76 6.60 7.45
N GLN A 12 -28.00 5.44 6.82
CA GLN A 12 -27.03 4.34 6.80
C GLN A 12 -25.73 4.73 6.12
N LYS A 13 -25.80 5.44 4.97
CA LYS A 13 -24.62 5.95 4.27
C LYS A 13 -23.84 6.91 5.16
N LYS A 14 -24.50 7.88 5.80
CA LYS A 14 -23.84 8.85 6.68
C LYS A 14 -23.11 8.17 7.86
N VAL A 15 -23.75 7.19 8.52
CA VAL A 15 -23.11 6.40 9.59
C VAL A 15 -21.93 5.59 9.09
N SER A 16 -22.03 5.02 7.89
CA SER A 16 -20.92 4.31 7.25
C SER A 16 -19.75 5.24 6.92
N ASP A 17 -20.03 6.42 6.38
CA ASP A 17 -19.02 7.43 6.04
C ASP A 17 -18.31 7.97 7.31
N GLU A 18 -19.05 8.24 8.37
CA GLU A 18 -18.49 8.66 9.69
C GLU A 18 -17.58 7.58 10.27
N LYS A 19 -18.02 6.31 10.22
CA LYS A 19 -17.25 5.16 10.68
C LYS A 19 -15.94 5.04 9.89
N THR A 20 -15.99 5.16 8.58
CA THR A 20 -14.79 5.07 7.72
C THR A 20 -13.81 6.20 7.99
N ARG A 21 -14.30 7.45 8.13
CA ARG A 21 -13.45 8.58 8.51
C ARG A 21 -12.76 8.35 9.85
N PHE A 22 -13.49 7.82 10.85
CA PHE A 22 -12.91 7.48 12.15
C PHE A 22 -11.76 6.46 12.01
N PHE A 23 -11.92 5.41 11.21
CA PHE A 23 -10.86 4.42 11.00
C PHE A 23 -9.66 4.98 10.25
N ILE A 24 -9.88 5.82 9.23
CA ILE A 24 -8.80 6.48 8.49
C ILE A 24 -8.00 7.39 9.42
N ASN A 25 -8.65 8.24 10.20
CA ASN A 25 -8.00 9.13 11.14
C ASN A 25 -7.24 8.34 12.22
N THR A 26 -7.88 7.34 12.85
CA THR A 26 -7.23 6.49 13.87
C THR A 26 -6.00 5.79 13.31
N ALA A 27 -6.07 5.32 12.07
CA ALA A 27 -4.94 4.65 11.47
C ALA A 27 -3.80 5.62 11.11
N HIS A 28 -4.12 6.86 10.72
CA HIS A 28 -3.13 7.93 10.58
C HIS A 28 -2.46 8.21 11.92
N ASP A 29 -3.24 8.38 12.99
CA ASP A 29 -2.74 8.66 14.34
C ASP A 29 -1.85 7.52 14.91
N ILE A 30 -2.08 6.28 14.48
CA ILE A 30 -1.20 5.14 14.83
C ILE A 30 0.07 5.13 13.97
N ARG A 31 -0.03 5.52 12.69
CA ARG A 31 1.12 5.48 11.76
C ARG A 31 2.20 6.46 12.13
N THR A 32 1.84 7.68 12.54
CA THR A 32 2.79 8.73 12.93
C THR A 32 3.76 8.28 14.01
N PRO A 33 3.32 7.80 15.21
CA PRO A 33 4.25 7.29 16.22
C PRO A 33 5.04 6.05 15.76
N LEU A 34 4.46 5.21 14.91
CA LEU A 34 5.21 4.07 14.35
C LEU A 34 6.32 4.51 13.39
N THR A 35 6.12 5.61 12.64
CA THR A 35 7.16 6.22 11.81
C THR A 35 8.30 6.76 12.67
N LEU A 36 7.97 7.44 13.78
CA LEU A 36 8.92 7.96 14.75
C LEU A 36 9.73 6.87 15.47
N ILE A 37 9.20 5.66 15.56
CA ILE A 37 9.94 4.52 16.11
C ILE A 37 10.76 3.84 15.00
N LYS A 38 10.21 3.71 13.80
CA LYS A 38 10.83 2.99 12.69
C LYS A 38 12.09 3.70 12.19
N ALA A 39 11.98 4.98 11.86
CA ALA A 39 13.04 5.72 11.21
C ALA A 39 14.34 5.80 12.05
N PRO A 40 14.30 6.15 13.36
CA PRO A 40 15.50 6.09 14.20
C PRO A 40 16.06 4.69 14.39
N LEU A 41 15.20 3.65 14.44
CA LEU A 41 15.68 2.27 14.57
C LEU A 41 16.38 1.80 13.28
N GLU A 42 15.88 2.17 12.10
CA GLU A 42 16.53 1.90 10.82
C GLU A 42 17.90 2.58 10.77
N GLU A 43 17.99 3.86 11.12
CA GLU A 43 19.24 4.63 11.16
C GLU A 43 20.29 3.97 12.06
N VAL A 44 19.89 3.53 13.26
CA VAL A 44 20.77 2.86 14.23
C VAL A 44 21.25 1.51 13.69
N VAL A 45 20.41 0.76 13.00
CA VAL A 45 20.77 -0.57 12.44
C VAL A 45 21.66 -0.42 11.21
N GLU A 46 21.32 0.48 10.29
CA GLU A 46 22.06 0.69 9.04
C GLU A 46 23.45 1.26 9.29
N ASN A 47 23.57 2.24 10.20
CA ASN A 47 24.84 2.88 10.54
C ASN A 47 25.67 2.08 11.57
N ARG A 48 25.21 0.91 11.99
CA ARG A 48 25.87 0.05 13.00
C ARG A 48 26.24 0.80 14.29
N MET A 49 25.36 1.72 14.74
CA MET A 49 25.58 2.56 15.93
C MET A 49 25.46 1.79 17.26
N VAL A 50 25.19 0.48 17.21
CA VAL A 50 25.01 -0.36 18.41
C VAL A 50 25.98 -1.52 18.42
N ALA A 51 26.27 -2.03 19.63
CA ALA A 51 27.05 -3.26 19.81
C ALA A 51 26.36 -4.45 19.11
N GLU A 52 27.13 -5.38 18.55
CA GLU A 52 26.61 -6.55 17.82
C GLU A 52 25.56 -7.35 18.62
N GLN A 53 25.67 -7.39 19.93
CA GLN A 53 24.73 -8.06 20.83
C GLN A 53 23.33 -7.39 20.85
N ALA A 54 23.22 -6.10 20.55
CA ALA A 54 21.95 -5.38 20.53
C ALA A 54 21.24 -5.45 19.15
N LEU A 55 21.96 -5.73 18.08
CA LEU A 55 21.44 -5.83 16.71
C LEU A 55 20.22 -6.78 16.57
N PRO A 56 20.20 -7.98 17.18
CA PRO A 56 19.03 -8.87 17.13
C PRO A 56 17.77 -8.27 17.76
N HIS A 57 17.94 -7.51 18.86
CA HIS A 57 16.83 -6.85 19.54
C HIS A 57 16.28 -5.67 18.74
N MET A 58 17.15 -4.89 18.11
CA MET A 58 16.77 -3.79 17.20
C MET A 58 16.04 -4.31 15.96
N ASN A 59 16.57 -5.36 15.33
CA ASN A 59 15.89 -6.01 14.20
C ASN A 59 14.53 -6.60 14.60
N MET A 60 14.40 -7.12 15.84
CA MET A 60 13.10 -7.57 16.35
C MET A 60 12.13 -6.40 16.55
N ALA A 61 12.59 -5.26 17.07
CA ALA A 61 11.79 -4.07 17.23
C ALA A 61 11.30 -3.54 15.86
N LEU A 62 12.20 -3.39 14.90
CA LEU A 62 11.88 -3.03 13.52
C LEU A 62 10.84 -3.96 12.87
N LYS A 63 11.02 -5.27 13.04
CA LYS A 63 10.06 -6.26 12.53
C LYS A 63 8.67 -6.06 13.14
N ASN A 64 8.59 -5.75 14.44
CA ASN A 64 7.31 -5.52 15.12
C ASN A 64 6.65 -4.22 14.66
N VAL A 65 7.41 -3.14 14.49
CA VAL A 65 6.93 -1.86 13.94
C VAL A 65 6.37 -2.06 12.54
N ASN A 66 7.12 -2.72 11.65
CA ASN A 66 6.66 -3.04 10.30
C ASN A 66 5.39 -3.91 10.30
N THR A 67 5.27 -4.83 11.25
CA THR A 67 4.04 -5.63 11.42
C THR A 67 2.86 -4.77 11.83
N LEU A 68 3.02 -3.84 12.77
CA LEU A 68 1.95 -2.93 13.21
C LEU A 68 1.52 -1.99 12.07
N LEU A 69 2.47 -1.45 11.30
CA LEU A 69 2.19 -0.64 10.11
C LEU A 69 1.37 -1.41 9.07
N GLN A 70 1.74 -2.66 8.82
CA GLN A 70 0.99 -3.52 7.91
C GLN A 70 -0.42 -3.82 8.40
N LEU A 71 -0.61 -4.06 9.71
CA LEU A 71 -1.92 -4.26 10.32
C LEU A 71 -2.81 -3.02 10.18
N THR A 72 -2.25 -1.84 10.45
CA THR A 72 -2.94 -0.55 10.32
C THR A 72 -3.35 -0.30 8.86
N THR A 73 -2.45 -0.51 7.91
CA THR A 73 -2.74 -0.38 6.48
C THR A 73 -3.83 -1.35 6.03
N ASN A 74 -3.78 -2.60 6.47
CA ASN A 74 -4.81 -3.60 6.15
C ASN A 74 -6.18 -3.20 6.73
N LEU A 75 -6.21 -2.60 7.92
CA LEU A 75 -7.45 -2.11 8.54
C LEU A 75 -8.07 -0.95 7.75
N ILE A 76 -7.26 0.00 7.31
CA ILE A 76 -7.70 1.11 6.44
C ILE A 76 -8.28 0.56 5.13
N ASN A 77 -7.52 -0.30 4.45
CA ASN A 77 -7.94 -0.87 3.18
C ASN A 77 -9.25 -1.65 3.32
N PHE A 78 -9.44 -2.34 4.45
CA PHE A 78 -10.68 -3.07 4.74
C PHE A 78 -11.90 -2.15 4.85
N GLU A 79 -11.81 -1.05 5.59
CA GLU A 79 -12.93 -0.12 5.78
C GLU A 79 -13.18 0.73 4.51
N ARG A 80 -12.12 1.10 3.76
CA ARG A 80 -12.25 1.85 2.49
C ARG A 80 -13.01 1.08 1.41
N ILE A 81 -12.89 -0.25 1.34
CA ILE A 81 -13.58 -1.06 0.32
C ILE A 81 -15.11 -0.96 0.41
N ASP A 82 -15.67 -0.66 1.59
CA ASP A 82 -17.13 -0.53 1.73
C ASP A 82 -17.68 0.84 1.31
N VAL A 83 -16.87 1.92 1.37
CA VAL A 83 -17.35 3.30 1.21
C VAL A 83 -16.87 3.99 -0.07
N TYR A 84 -15.61 3.82 -0.44
CA TYR A 84 -14.99 4.56 -1.55
C TYR A 84 -14.64 3.70 -2.78
N SER A 85 -14.59 2.40 -2.67
CA SER A 85 -14.11 1.51 -3.72
C SER A 85 -15.21 0.91 -4.60
N SER A 86 -16.36 1.56 -4.73
CA SER A 86 -17.37 1.13 -5.69
C SER A 86 -16.94 1.35 -7.15
N THR A 87 -15.88 2.10 -7.40
CA THR A 87 -15.35 2.39 -8.73
C THR A 87 -14.09 1.57 -9.00
N LEU A 88 -14.10 0.78 -10.08
CA LEU A 88 -12.92 0.14 -10.64
C LEU A 88 -12.30 1.06 -11.69
N TYR A 89 -10.98 1.14 -11.72
CA TYR A 89 -10.20 1.78 -12.79
C TYR A 89 -9.62 0.69 -13.68
N VAL A 90 -10.28 0.41 -14.79
CA VAL A 90 -10.07 -0.81 -15.58
C VAL A 90 -9.32 -0.49 -16.87
N SER A 91 -8.36 -1.33 -17.20
CA SER A 91 -7.66 -1.34 -18.49
C SER A 91 -7.55 -2.77 -19.02
N GLU A 92 -7.22 -2.88 -20.30
CA GLU A 92 -6.90 -4.15 -20.92
C GLU A 92 -5.44 -4.50 -20.70
N TYR A 93 -5.16 -5.69 -20.20
CA TYR A 93 -3.82 -6.19 -19.96
C TYR A 93 -3.62 -7.57 -20.56
N GLU A 94 -2.40 -7.82 -21.07
CA GLU A 94 -1.96 -9.17 -21.42
C GLU A 94 -1.64 -9.93 -20.12
N LEU A 95 -2.36 -11.03 -19.89
CA LEU A 95 -2.39 -11.71 -18.60
C LEU A 95 -1.04 -12.35 -18.25
N ASN A 96 -0.33 -12.99 -19.21
CA ASN A 96 0.97 -13.60 -18.95
C ASN A 96 2.03 -12.57 -18.56
N THR A 97 2.06 -11.42 -19.23
CA THR A 97 2.95 -10.31 -18.89
C THR A 97 2.69 -9.83 -17.47
N PHE A 98 1.42 -9.54 -17.14
CA PHE A 98 1.04 -9.10 -15.81
C PHE A 98 1.39 -10.11 -14.71
N MET A 99 1.12 -11.41 -14.95
CA MET A 99 1.43 -12.47 -13.99
C MET A 99 2.93 -12.66 -13.81
N ASN A 100 3.73 -12.56 -14.88
CA ASN A 100 5.18 -12.65 -14.80
C ASN A 100 5.76 -11.51 -13.97
N ASP A 101 5.27 -10.26 -14.15
CA ASP A 101 5.69 -9.09 -13.35
C ASP A 101 5.40 -9.34 -11.85
N VAL A 102 4.19 -9.78 -11.52
CA VAL A 102 3.80 -10.09 -10.15
C VAL A 102 4.64 -11.23 -9.58
N CYS A 103 4.82 -12.33 -10.32
CA CYS A 103 5.55 -13.52 -9.86
C CYS A 103 7.05 -13.21 -9.66
N ALA A 104 7.64 -12.30 -10.44
CA ALA A 104 9.05 -11.92 -10.31
C ALA A 104 9.38 -11.42 -8.89
N ALA A 105 8.49 -10.62 -8.30
CA ALA A 105 8.65 -10.11 -6.93
C ALA A 105 8.68 -11.23 -5.86
N PHE A 106 7.99 -12.36 -6.11
CA PHE A 106 7.89 -13.47 -5.15
C PHE A 106 8.93 -14.57 -5.35
N ARG A 107 9.53 -14.68 -6.55
CA ARG A 107 10.56 -15.70 -6.84
C ARG A 107 11.75 -15.62 -5.89
N LYS A 108 12.31 -14.42 -5.70
CA LYS A 108 13.44 -14.20 -4.79
C LYS A 108 13.10 -14.62 -3.35
N TYR A 109 11.91 -14.32 -2.89
CA TYR A 109 11.46 -14.71 -1.54
C TYR A 109 11.25 -16.23 -1.41
N ALA A 110 10.71 -16.88 -2.46
CA ALA A 110 10.55 -18.32 -2.52
C ALA A 110 11.92 -19.06 -2.50
N GLU A 111 12.90 -18.55 -3.27
CA GLU A 111 14.28 -19.07 -3.26
C GLU A 111 14.93 -18.98 -1.89
N MET A 112 14.83 -17.82 -1.22
CA MET A 112 15.35 -17.63 0.14
C MET A 112 14.69 -18.58 1.15
N LYS A 113 13.45 -18.99 0.90
CA LYS A 113 12.69 -19.92 1.75
C LYS A 113 12.83 -21.38 1.34
N HIS A 114 13.61 -21.67 0.30
CA HIS A 114 13.75 -23.01 -0.30
C HIS A 114 12.41 -23.63 -0.71
N VAL A 115 11.48 -22.82 -1.27
CA VAL A 115 10.18 -23.27 -1.77
C VAL A 115 10.20 -23.26 -3.29
N ARG A 116 9.78 -24.35 -3.93
CA ARG A 116 9.63 -24.42 -5.39
C ARG A 116 8.46 -23.53 -5.82
N PHE A 117 8.73 -22.53 -6.66
CA PHE A 117 7.74 -21.54 -7.12
C PHE A 117 7.63 -21.60 -8.65
N VAL A 118 6.45 -21.96 -9.17
CA VAL A 118 6.24 -22.19 -10.61
C VAL A 118 5.01 -21.43 -11.06
N TYR A 119 5.09 -20.79 -12.23
CA TYR A 119 3.97 -20.19 -12.94
C TYR A 119 3.79 -20.87 -14.29
N GLU A 120 2.56 -21.26 -14.61
CA GLU A 120 2.16 -21.93 -15.85
C GLU A 120 0.86 -21.30 -16.38
N SER A 121 0.66 -21.33 -17.70
CA SER A 121 -0.60 -20.94 -18.36
C SER A 121 -0.99 -21.94 -19.45
N ASN A 122 -2.28 -22.09 -19.69
CA ASN A 122 -2.80 -22.93 -20.77
C ASN A 122 -3.03 -22.16 -22.08
N PHE A 123 -2.51 -20.93 -22.18
CA PHE A 123 -2.59 -20.06 -23.35
C PHE A 123 -1.24 -19.33 -23.55
N ASP A 124 -0.94 -18.96 -24.78
CA ASP A 124 0.24 -18.19 -25.11
C ASP A 124 0.01 -16.70 -24.92
N TYR A 125 -1.20 -16.22 -25.24
CA TYR A 125 -1.57 -14.81 -25.21
C TYR A 125 -3.05 -14.67 -24.86
N LEU A 126 -3.36 -13.83 -23.84
CA LEU A 126 -4.73 -13.56 -23.42
C LEU A 126 -4.89 -12.14 -22.90
N ASN A 127 -5.68 -11.32 -23.59
CA ASN A 127 -6.07 -9.99 -23.12
C ASN A 127 -7.32 -10.07 -22.24
N VAL A 128 -7.23 -9.45 -21.06
CA VAL A 128 -8.30 -9.41 -20.06
C VAL A 128 -8.42 -8.02 -19.44
N TRP A 129 -9.63 -7.69 -19.00
CA TRP A 129 -9.97 -6.40 -18.42
C TRP A 129 -10.06 -6.49 -16.90
N PHE A 130 -9.24 -5.70 -16.19
CA PHE A 130 -9.28 -5.59 -14.73
C PHE A 130 -8.61 -4.29 -14.25
N ASP A 131 -8.79 -3.99 -12.97
CA ASP A 131 -8.06 -2.94 -12.25
C ASP A 131 -6.73 -3.53 -11.75
N SER A 132 -5.60 -3.06 -12.29
CA SER A 132 -4.28 -3.65 -12.04
C SER A 132 -3.85 -3.55 -10.58
N ASP A 133 -4.16 -2.46 -9.89
CA ASP A 133 -3.77 -2.24 -8.49
C ASP A 133 -4.54 -3.18 -7.57
N LYS A 134 -5.84 -3.33 -7.83
CA LYS A 134 -6.69 -4.22 -7.05
C LYS A 134 -6.38 -5.70 -7.34
N MET A 135 -6.07 -6.04 -8.61
CA MET A 135 -5.64 -7.38 -8.98
C MET A 135 -4.27 -7.70 -8.37
N GLY A 136 -3.33 -6.76 -8.39
CA GLY A 136 -2.05 -6.88 -7.69
C GLY A 136 -2.23 -7.13 -6.19
N SER A 137 -3.16 -6.41 -5.54
CA SER A 137 -3.52 -6.64 -4.13
C SER A 137 -4.11 -8.02 -3.87
N ILE A 138 -4.98 -8.53 -4.75
CA ILE A 138 -5.53 -9.90 -4.68
C ILE A 138 -4.39 -10.92 -4.71
N LEU A 139 -3.53 -10.84 -5.74
CA LEU A 139 -2.44 -11.80 -5.93
C LEU A 139 -1.40 -11.72 -4.81
N LYS A 140 -1.03 -10.52 -4.38
CA LYS A 140 -0.12 -10.31 -3.24
C LYS A 140 -0.62 -11.01 -1.98
N ASN A 141 -1.90 -10.90 -1.66
CA ASN A 141 -2.47 -11.57 -0.49
C ASN A 141 -2.48 -13.10 -0.63
N ILE A 142 -2.84 -13.62 -1.80
CA ILE A 142 -2.89 -15.08 -2.03
C ILE A 142 -1.47 -15.66 -2.04
N LEU A 143 -0.53 -15.08 -2.81
CA LEU A 143 0.83 -15.57 -2.95
C LEU A 143 1.64 -15.45 -1.65
N SER A 144 1.47 -14.33 -0.93
CA SER A 144 2.08 -14.15 0.38
C SER A 144 1.60 -15.22 1.37
N ASN A 145 0.30 -15.55 1.38
CA ASN A 145 -0.23 -16.62 2.22
C ASN A 145 0.32 -17.99 1.80
N ALA A 146 0.31 -18.32 0.51
CA ALA A 146 0.84 -19.57 0.00
C ALA A 146 2.30 -19.78 0.43
N LEU A 147 3.18 -18.80 0.17
CA LEU A 147 4.59 -18.87 0.56
C LEU A 147 4.79 -18.87 2.08
N LYS A 148 3.96 -18.15 2.82
CA LYS A 148 4.05 -18.05 4.28
C LYS A 148 3.76 -19.38 4.97
N TYR A 149 2.77 -20.11 4.50
CA TYR A 149 2.29 -21.34 5.11
C TYR A 149 2.86 -22.63 4.50
N THR A 150 3.63 -22.53 3.42
CA THR A 150 4.37 -23.64 2.84
C THR A 150 5.69 -23.81 3.60
N PRO A 151 6.04 -25.01 4.12
CA PRO A 151 7.32 -25.29 4.75
C PRO A 151 8.46 -25.27 3.72
N GLU A 152 9.71 -25.30 4.21
CA GLU A 152 10.90 -25.51 3.38
C GLU A 152 10.75 -26.81 2.56
N ASN A 153 11.28 -26.81 1.34
CA ASN A 153 11.17 -27.87 0.35
C ASN A 153 9.73 -28.17 -0.14
N GLY A 154 8.76 -27.32 0.24
CA GLY A 154 7.43 -27.38 -0.34
C GLY A 154 7.36 -26.71 -1.71
N SER A 155 6.14 -26.61 -2.25
CA SER A 155 5.91 -26.01 -3.57
C SER A 155 4.69 -25.09 -3.57
N VAL A 156 4.79 -24.02 -4.38
CA VAL A 156 3.69 -23.13 -4.75
C VAL A 156 3.61 -23.11 -6.27
N CYS A 157 2.47 -23.54 -6.79
CA CYS A 157 2.17 -23.56 -8.23
C CYS A 157 1.06 -22.57 -8.53
N ILE A 158 1.27 -21.75 -9.54
CA ILE A 158 0.31 -20.76 -10.01
C ILE A 158 -0.07 -21.16 -11.44
N CYS A 159 -1.36 -21.34 -11.69
CA CYS A 159 -1.87 -21.69 -13.01
C CYS A 159 -2.86 -20.60 -13.46
N ALA A 160 -2.58 -19.98 -14.62
CA ALA A 160 -3.55 -19.14 -15.30
C ALA A 160 -4.24 -19.94 -16.41
N CYS A 161 -5.58 -19.97 -16.39
CA CYS A 161 -6.35 -20.78 -17.31
C CYS A 161 -7.41 -19.95 -18.04
N GLU A 162 -7.58 -20.25 -19.32
CA GLU A 162 -8.65 -19.76 -20.15
C GLU A 162 -9.66 -20.88 -20.39
N GLU A 163 -10.92 -20.66 -19.99
CA GLU A 163 -12.01 -21.64 -20.15
C GLU A 163 -13.26 -20.98 -20.72
N GLY A 164 -13.54 -21.20 -22.00
CA GLY A 164 -14.71 -20.67 -22.67
C GLY A 164 -14.83 -19.14 -22.53
N ASN A 165 -15.85 -18.67 -21.82
CA ASN A 165 -16.11 -17.23 -21.60
C ASN A 165 -15.57 -16.70 -20.26
N THR A 166 -14.67 -17.44 -19.62
CA THR A 166 -14.03 -17.06 -18.37
C THR A 166 -12.51 -17.26 -18.42
N TRP A 167 -11.82 -16.61 -17.52
CA TRP A 167 -10.43 -16.85 -17.20
C TRP A 167 -10.26 -17.00 -15.70
N SER A 168 -9.27 -17.75 -15.28
CA SER A 168 -9.04 -18.01 -13.86
C SER A 168 -7.56 -18.02 -13.52
N ILE A 169 -7.26 -17.71 -12.26
CA ILE A 169 -5.96 -17.89 -11.66
C ILE A 169 -6.14 -18.83 -10.48
N GLU A 170 -5.37 -19.90 -10.46
CA GLU A 170 -5.29 -20.87 -9.40
C GLU A 170 -3.92 -20.80 -8.74
N VAL A 171 -3.90 -20.73 -7.42
CA VAL A 171 -2.68 -20.77 -6.60
C VAL A 171 -2.79 -21.98 -5.67
N LYS A 172 -1.94 -22.97 -5.89
CA LYS A 172 -1.89 -24.21 -5.11
C LYS A 172 -0.59 -24.28 -4.33
N ASP A 173 -0.68 -24.48 -3.04
CA ASP A 173 0.45 -24.70 -2.14
C ASP A 173 0.43 -26.09 -1.51
N THR A 174 1.59 -26.56 -1.06
CA THR A 174 1.76 -27.80 -0.29
C THR A 174 1.98 -27.49 1.18
N GLY A 175 1.28 -26.47 1.69
CA GLY A 175 1.42 -25.98 3.05
C GLY A 175 0.64 -26.77 4.08
N ILE A 176 0.51 -26.17 5.27
CA ILE A 176 -0.19 -26.79 6.42
C ILE A 176 -1.68 -27.03 6.20
N GLY A 177 -2.26 -26.46 5.16
CA GLY A 177 -3.70 -26.55 4.89
C GLY A 177 -4.58 -25.87 5.95
N ILE A 178 -5.89 -26.00 5.80
CA ILE A 178 -6.91 -25.36 6.63
C ILE A 178 -7.91 -26.44 7.09
N PRO A 179 -8.17 -26.58 8.40
CA PRO A 179 -9.17 -27.51 8.91
C PRO A 179 -10.55 -27.31 8.28
N SER A 180 -11.25 -28.36 7.91
CA SER A 180 -12.55 -28.32 7.24
C SER A 180 -13.63 -27.56 8.01
N SER A 181 -13.59 -27.61 9.35
CA SER A 181 -14.47 -26.86 10.26
C SER A 181 -14.31 -25.35 10.17
N GLU A 182 -13.17 -24.88 9.67
CA GLU A 182 -12.76 -23.48 9.63
C GLU A 182 -12.91 -22.84 8.25
N GLN A 183 -12.94 -23.64 7.18
CA GLN A 183 -13.01 -23.15 5.80
C GLN A 183 -14.20 -22.23 5.53
N LYS A 184 -15.37 -22.51 6.14
CA LYS A 184 -16.57 -21.67 6.03
C LYS A 184 -16.44 -20.29 6.70
N LYS A 185 -15.44 -20.11 7.57
CA LYS A 185 -15.21 -18.89 8.32
C LYS A 185 -14.15 -17.99 7.68
N LEU A 186 -13.40 -18.47 6.68
CA LEU A 186 -12.25 -17.78 6.07
C LEU A 186 -12.58 -16.40 5.49
N PHE A 187 -13.80 -16.20 5.03
CA PHE A 187 -14.27 -14.93 4.48
C PHE A 187 -15.08 -14.09 5.47
N ARG A 188 -15.18 -14.54 6.74
CA ARG A 188 -15.90 -13.85 7.81
C ARG A 188 -14.89 -13.30 8.82
N ASN A 189 -15.05 -12.04 9.20
CA ASN A 189 -14.43 -11.32 10.33
C ASN A 189 -13.05 -11.81 10.77
N CYS A 190 -11.96 -11.21 10.28
CA CYS A 190 -10.59 -11.33 10.82
C CYS A 190 -10.21 -12.74 11.33
N PHE A 191 -10.54 -13.78 10.56
CA PHE A 191 -10.39 -15.16 11.01
C PHE A 191 -8.95 -15.65 10.84
N ARG A 192 -8.40 -16.31 11.87
CA ARG A 192 -7.13 -17.06 11.82
C ARG A 192 -7.41 -18.51 12.21
N GLY A 193 -6.89 -19.45 11.40
CA GLY A 193 -7.01 -20.87 11.68
C GLY A 193 -6.37 -21.26 13.01
N SER A 194 -6.95 -22.20 13.72
CA SER A 194 -6.44 -22.69 15.00
C SER A 194 -5.06 -23.34 14.87
N ASN A 195 -4.78 -24.00 13.74
CA ASN A 195 -3.50 -24.60 13.40
C ASN A 195 -2.37 -23.58 13.14
N VAL A 196 -2.72 -22.30 12.92
CA VAL A 196 -1.77 -21.19 12.68
C VAL A 196 -1.44 -20.43 13.96
N VAL A 197 -2.29 -20.47 14.97
CA VAL A 197 -2.09 -19.73 16.24
C VAL A 197 -0.82 -20.21 16.97
N ASN A 198 -0.50 -21.49 16.87
CA ASN A 198 0.68 -22.09 17.48
C ASN A 198 1.97 -21.91 16.65
N LEU A 199 1.85 -21.53 15.38
CA LEU A 199 3.00 -21.17 14.57
C LEU A 199 3.30 -19.68 14.81
N LYS A 200 4.54 -19.33 15.14
CA LYS A 200 5.02 -17.94 15.34
C LYS A 200 4.90 -17.08 14.06
N VAL A 201 3.84 -17.28 13.28
CA VAL A 201 3.61 -16.68 11.96
C VAL A 201 2.63 -15.53 12.10
N THR A 202 3.10 -14.30 11.93
CA THR A 202 2.31 -13.07 12.08
C THR A 202 1.29 -12.91 10.94
N GLY A 203 0.03 -12.54 11.23
CA GLY A 203 -0.99 -12.24 10.22
C GLY A 203 -2.26 -11.66 10.80
N SER A 204 -2.87 -10.69 10.12
CA SER A 204 -4.07 -9.96 10.56
C SER A 204 -5.39 -10.73 10.41
N GLY A 205 -5.43 -11.79 9.60
CA GLY A 205 -6.68 -12.47 9.22
C GLY A 205 -7.59 -11.67 8.26
N ILE A 206 -7.15 -10.49 7.82
CA ILE A 206 -7.93 -9.57 6.94
C ILE A 206 -7.71 -9.90 5.45
N GLY A 207 -6.55 -10.46 5.09
CA GLY A 207 -6.12 -10.63 3.70
C GLY A 207 -7.10 -11.39 2.80
N LEU A 208 -7.61 -12.55 3.24
CA LEU A 208 -8.57 -13.34 2.45
C LEU A 208 -9.94 -12.67 2.32
N MET A 209 -10.37 -11.91 3.33
CA MET A 209 -11.60 -11.13 3.26
C MET A 209 -11.46 -9.98 2.25
N LEU A 210 -10.30 -9.32 2.22
CA LEU A 210 -9.96 -8.32 1.20
C LEU A 210 -10.02 -8.93 -0.20
N VAL A 211 -9.37 -10.09 -0.40
CA VAL A 211 -9.42 -10.85 -1.66
C VAL A 211 -10.87 -11.11 -2.08
N TYR A 212 -11.70 -11.62 -1.17
CA TYR A 212 -13.12 -11.88 -1.46
C TYR A 212 -13.86 -10.62 -1.94
N LYS A 213 -13.70 -9.49 -1.25
CA LYS A 213 -14.35 -8.23 -1.62
C LYS A 213 -13.88 -7.72 -2.98
N LEU A 214 -12.56 -7.74 -3.24
CA LEU A 214 -11.98 -7.28 -4.50
C LEU A 214 -12.38 -8.18 -5.68
N VAL A 215 -12.41 -9.50 -5.51
CA VAL A 215 -12.90 -10.45 -6.51
C VAL A 215 -14.37 -10.18 -6.82
N LYS A 216 -15.20 -9.94 -5.81
CA LYS A 216 -16.62 -9.59 -5.99
C LYS A 216 -16.82 -8.24 -6.67
N LEU A 217 -15.97 -7.27 -6.40
CA LEU A 217 -15.99 -5.98 -7.09
C LEU A 217 -15.77 -6.15 -8.60
N HIS A 218 -14.83 -7.02 -9.00
CA HIS A 218 -14.58 -7.41 -10.40
C HIS A 218 -15.65 -8.38 -10.98
N LYS A 219 -16.76 -8.65 -10.23
CA LYS A 219 -17.79 -9.62 -10.61
C LYS A 219 -17.28 -11.06 -10.77
N GLY A 220 -16.14 -11.35 -10.17
CA GLY A 220 -15.53 -12.68 -10.15
C GLY A 220 -16.11 -13.61 -9.07
N LYS A 221 -15.58 -14.82 -9.07
CA LYS A 221 -15.85 -15.86 -8.07
C LYS A 221 -14.53 -16.29 -7.44
N ILE A 222 -14.57 -16.66 -6.18
CA ILE A 222 -13.44 -17.26 -5.48
C ILE A 222 -13.86 -18.59 -4.90
N HIS A 223 -13.01 -19.59 -5.07
CA HIS A 223 -13.16 -20.92 -4.52
C HIS A 223 -11.90 -21.32 -3.77
N ILE A 224 -12.05 -21.96 -2.61
CA ILE A 224 -10.92 -22.46 -1.81
C ILE A 224 -11.18 -23.92 -1.50
N GLN A 225 -10.18 -24.74 -1.83
CA GLN A 225 -10.10 -26.14 -1.44
C GLN A 225 -8.85 -26.32 -0.59
N SER A 226 -8.99 -26.91 0.58
CA SER A 226 -7.87 -27.14 1.47
C SER A 226 -8.05 -28.42 2.25
N VAL A 227 -6.96 -29.14 2.43
CA VAL A 227 -6.89 -30.32 3.30
C VAL A 227 -5.75 -30.07 4.27
N GLU A 228 -6.05 -30.26 5.55
CA GLU A 228 -5.07 -30.09 6.61
C GLU A 228 -3.84 -30.98 6.37
N HIS A 229 -2.65 -30.42 6.50
CA HIS A 229 -1.34 -31.03 6.19
C HIS A 229 -1.10 -31.44 4.73
N GLN A 230 -1.96 -31.06 3.78
CA GLN A 230 -1.76 -31.35 2.35
C GLN A 230 -1.67 -30.10 1.49
N GLY A 231 -2.09 -28.94 2.05
CA GLY A 231 -2.00 -27.65 1.40
C GLY A 231 -3.35 -27.03 1.06
N THR A 232 -3.28 -25.93 0.34
CA THR A 232 -4.45 -25.12 -0.05
C THR A 232 -4.40 -24.81 -1.54
N CYS A 233 -5.56 -24.81 -2.18
CA CYS A 233 -5.78 -24.35 -3.53
C CYS A 233 -6.79 -23.20 -3.48
N VAL A 234 -6.40 -22.02 -3.94
CA VAL A 234 -7.23 -20.83 -4.07
C VAL A 234 -7.43 -20.55 -5.55
N GLN A 235 -8.65 -20.64 -6.03
CA GLN A 235 -9.02 -20.33 -7.41
C GLN A 235 -9.89 -19.07 -7.46
N ILE A 236 -9.50 -18.12 -8.30
CA ILE A 236 -10.29 -16.93 -8.63
C ILE A 236 -10.64 -16.96 -10.10
N THR A 237 -11.91 -16.70 -10.43
CA THR A 237 -12.44 -16.79 -11.79
C THR A 237 -13.18 -15.52 -12.17
N PHE A 238 -12.95 -15.02 -13.37
CA PHE A 238 -13.55 -13.80 -13.89
C PHE A 238 -14.14 -14.02 -15.29
N PRO A 239 -15.21 -13.29 -15.66
CA PRO A 239 -15.71 -13.28 -17.02
C PRO A 239 -14.71 -12.62 -17.98
N LYS A 240 -14.65 -13.05 -19.24
CA LYS A 240 -13.93 -12.35 -20.31
C LYS A 240 -14.65 -11.09 -20.76
N GLY A 241 -13.89 -10.22 -21.43
CA GLY A 241 -14.38 -8.93 -21.92
C GLY A 241 -14.64 -7.92 -20.78
N ASN A 242 -15.33 -6.85 -21.10
CA ASN A 242 -15.55 -5.72 -20.18
C ASN A 242 -17.03 -5.44 -19.88
N THR A 243 -17.97 -6.15 -20.52
CA THR A 243 -19.41 -5.91 -20.39
C THR A 243 -19.95 -6.06 -18.98
N HIS A 244 -19.32 -6.88 -18.14
CA HIS A 244 -19.68 -7.07 -16.74
C HIS A 244 -19.17 -5.95 -15.84
N LEU A 245 -18.28 -5.07 -16.35
CA LEU A 245 -17.62 -3.96 -15.64
C LEU A 245 -18.27 -2.59 -15.94
N HIS A 246 -19.56 -2.55 -16.26
CA HIS A 246 -20.32 -1.38 -16.69
C HIS A 246 -20.30 -0.18 -15.72
N LYS A 247 -19.91 -0.40 -14.45
CA LYS A 247 -19.72 0.67 -13.44
C LYS A 247 -18.28 1.12 -13.27
N ALA A 248 -17.35 0.52 -14.02
CA ALA A 248 -15.94 0.84 -13.96
C ALA A 248 -15.64 2.10 -14.78
N LYS A 249 -14.56 2.80 -14.41
CA LYS A 249 -13.94 3.82 -15.26
C LYS A 249 -12.85 3.15 -16.08
N PHE A 250 -12.91 3.32 -17.39
CA PHE A 250 -11.89 2.81 -18.30
C PHE A 250 -10.77 3.84 -18.43
N ILE A 251 -9.53 3.38 -18.18
CA ILE A 251 -8.31 4.21 -18.19
C ILE A 251 -7.28 3.59 -19.15
N SER A 252 -6.23 4.33 -19.49
CA SER A 252 -5.09 3.76 -20.21
C SER A 252 -4.34 2.76 -19.36
N PRO A 253 -3.77 1.68 -19.96
CA PRO A 253 -2.98 0.70 -19.21
C PRO A 253 -1.77 1.35 -18.56
N LYS A 254 -1.52 1.03 -17.29
CA LYS A 254 -0.32 1.45 -16.56
C LYS A 254 0.92 0.71 -17.11
N THR A 255 2.03 1.41 -17.19
CA THR A 255 3.33 0.82 -17.57
C THR A 255 3.87 -0.13 -16.48
N PRO A 256 4.79 -1.05 -16.80
CA PRO A 256 5.38 -1.96 -15.80
C PRO A 256 5.99 -1.23 -14.61
N ASN A 257 6.68 -0.10 -14.81
CA ASN A 257 7.29 0.69 -13.73
C ASN A 257 6.24 1.28 -12.79
N GLU A 258 5.12 1.82 -13.31
CA GLU A 258 4.01 2.34 -12.51
C GLU A 258 3.26 1.27 -11.71
N ARG A 259 3.40 -0.03 -12.10
CA ARG A 259 2.80 -1.17 -11.40
C ARG A 259 3.67 -1.69 -10.26
N MET A 260 5.01 -1.60 -10.37
CA MET A 260 5.93 -2.16 -9.38
C MET A 260 5.90 -1.42 -8.04
N ASP A 261 5.57 -0.13 -8.03
CA ASP A 261 5.43 0.65 -6.78
C ASP A 261 4.33 0.10 -5.84
N ALA A 262 3.33 -0.59 -6.40
CA ALA A 262 2.27 -1.25 -5.63
C ALA A 262 2.67 -2.63 -5.05
N VAL A 263 3.76 -3.24 -5.52
CA VAL A 263 4.15 -4.63 -5.21
C VAL A 263 5.36 -4.74 -4.30
N VAL A 264 6.07 -3.65 -3.97
CA VAL A 264 7.31 -3.71 -3.17
C VAL A 264 7.03 -4.34 -1.79
N LEU A 265 7.42 -5.59 -1.68
CA LEU A 265 7.72 -6.24 -0.41
C LEU A 265 8.96 -5.52 0.13
N GLY A 266 8.85 -4.89 1.33
CA GLY A 266 9.95 -4.18 1.97
C GLY A 266 11.27 -4.95 1.90
N GLY A 267 12.07 -4.62 0.91
CA GLY A 267 13.40 -5.13 0.67
C GLY A 267 14.16 -4.00 -0.01
N THR A 268 15.29 -3.67 0.57
CA THR A 268 16.27 -2.68 0.12
C THR A 268 16.43 -2.70 -1.40
N SER A 269 16.00 -1.65 -2.07
CA SER A 269 16.36 -1.40 -3.45
C SER A 269 17.69 -0.64 -3.45
N ASP A 270 18.75 -1.32 -3.92
CA ASP A 270 19.95 -0.66 -4.41
C ASP A 270 19.56 0.16 -5.66
N LEU A 271 19.21 1.40 -5.47
CA LEU A 271 19.15 2.38 -6.55
C LEU A 271 20.56 2.96 -6.73
N PRO A 272 21.04 3.15 -7.99
CA PRO A 272 22.32 3.78 -8.22
C PRO A 272 22.27 5.22 -7.69
N VAL A 273 23.23 5.54 -6.84
CA VAL A 273 23.50 6.90 -6.37
C VAL A 273 23.84 7.75 -7.60
N LEU A 274 22.92 8.61 -7.99
CA LEU A 274 23.22 9.68 -8.92
C LEU A 274 24.13 10.67 -8.19
N GLU A 275 25.36 10.79 -8.64
CA GLU A 275 26.30 11.81 -8.16
C GLU A 275 25.66 13.20 -8.31
N ALA A 276 25.47 13.87 -7.18
CA ALA A 276 24.93 15.22 -7.13
C ALA A 276 25.95 16.17 -7.79
N PRO A 277 25.52 17.10 -8.66
CA PRO A 277 26.38 18.13 -9.17
C PRO A 277 26.80 19.06 -8.03
N GLN A 278 28.10 19.26 -7.87
CA GLN A 278 28.66 20.23 -6.95
C GLN A 278 28.20 21.64 -7.32
N ILE A 279 27.38 22.26 -6.51
CA ILE A 279 26.97 23.67 -6.67
C ILE A 279 26.92 24.40 -5.34
N LYS A 280 27.75 25.45 -5.28
CA LYS A 280 27.61 26.78 -4.62
C LYS A 280 27.13 26.90 -3.17
N THR A 281 27.96 27.59 -2.46
CA THR A 281 28.11 28.26 -1.17
C THR A 281 26.92 29.05 -0.57
N SER A 282 25.69 28.69 -0.76
CA SER A 282 24.56 29.04 0.12
C SER A 282 23.73 27.79 0.39
N LEU A 283 23.50 27.48 1.66
CA LEU A 283 22.63 26.37 2.04
C LEU A 283 21.25 26.62 1.45
N GLN A 284 20.72 25.61 0.72
CA GLN A 284 19.36 25.63 0.20
C GLN A 284 18.37 25.72 1.36
N ARG A 285 17.24 26.41 1.14
CA ARG A 285 16.23 26.70 2.15
C ARG A 285 15.08 25.71 2.02
N ILE A 286 14.77 25.00 3.08
CA ILE A 286 13.66 24.04 3.13
C ILE A 286 12.65 24.52 4.17
N LEU A 287 11.36 24.52 3.80
CA LEU A 287 10.25 24.69 4.72
C LEU A 287 9.58 23.34 4.99
N VAL A 288 9.53 22.96 6.26
CA VAL A 288 8.84 21.76 6.73
C VAL A 288 7.52 22.16 7.37
N VAL A 289 6.40 21.57 6.88
CA VAL A 289 5.04 21.84 7.38
C VAL A 289 4.43 20.53 7.87
N GLU A 290 4.29 20.40 9.18
CA GLU A 290 3.83 19.16 9.84
C GLU A 290 3.20 19.54 11.17
N ASP A 291 1.98 19.06 11.46
CA ASP A 291 1.25 19.38 12.68
C ASP A 291 1.76 18.63 13.92
N ASN A 292 2.33 17.45 13.73
CA ASN A 292 2.94 16.68 14.81
C ASN A 292 4.33 17.23 15.17
N ASP A 293 4.47 17.78 16.38
CA ASP A 293 5.71 18.42 16.86
C ASP A 293 6.92 17.47 16.82
N ASP A 294 6.74 16.19 17.20
CA ASP A 294 7.84 15.23 17.25
C ASP A 294 8.33 14.87 15.84
N LEU A 295 7.40 14.66 14.90
CA LEU A 295 7.76 14.37 13.51
C LEU A 295 8.35 15.61 12.81
N ARG A 296 7.81 16.80 13.09
CA ARG A 296 8.35 18.06 12.58
C ARG A 296 9.79 18.27 13.06
N ASN A 297 10.06 18.09 14.35
CA ASN A 297 11.40 18.20 14.91
C ASN A 297 12.35 17.14 14.33
N TYR A 298 11.88 15.90 14.16
CA TYR A 298 12.68 14.83 13.53
C TYR A 298 13.10 15.19 12.10
N LEU A 299 12.17 15.71 11.27
CA LEU A 299 12.47 16.17 9.90
C LEU A 299 13.46 17.34 9.90
N VAL A 300 13.28 18.32 10.81
CA VAL A 300 14.22 19.43 10.96
C VAL A 300 15.61 18.93 11.33
N ASP A 301 15.71 18.02 12.30
CA ASP A 301 16.99 17.45 12.74
C ASP A 301 17.70 16.67 11.63
N MET A 302 16.96 15.96 10.80
CA MET A 302 17.47 15.20 9.66
C MET A 302 18.15 16.11 8.62
N PHE A 303 17.55 17.26 8.31
CA PHE A 303 18.03 18.11 7.23
C PHE A 303 18.95 19.27 7.69
N LYS A 304 18.97 19.63 8.97
CA LYS A 304 19.71 20.80 9.48
C LYS A 304 21.22 20.79 9.23
N ALA A 305 21.82 19.61 9.02
CA ALA A 305 23.25 19.49 8.76
C ALA A 305 23.65 20.01 7.36
N GLY A 306 22.72 20.01 6.39
CA GLY A 306 23.00 20.37 4.99
C GLY A 306 22.17 21.52 4.43
N TYR A 307 21.12 21.93 5.14
CA TYR A 307 20.14 22.90 4.64
C TYR A 307 19.79 23.98 5.67
N ASN A 308 19.31 25.13 5.20
CA ASN A 308 18.70 26.14 6.05
C ASN A 308 17.21 25.88 6.19
N ILE A 309 16.74 25.59 7.41
CA ILE A 309 15.39 25.05 7.61
C ILE A 309 14.56 25.99 8.47
N GLN A 310 13.31 26.21 8.03
CA GLN A 310 12.22 26.68 8.86
C GLN A 310 11.10 25.64 8.90
N SER A 311 10.28 25.70 9.96
CA SER A 311 9.15 24.76 10.11
C SER A 311 7.94 25.42 10.76
N CYS A 312 6.75 24.92 10.45
CA CYS A 312 5.48 25.38 11.03
C CYS A 312 4.45 24.24 11.09
N PRO A 313 3.38 24.39 11.90
CA PRO A 313 2.43 23.31 12.17
C PRO A 313 1.27 23.22 11.17
N ASN A 314 1.06 24.18 10.27
CA ASN A 314 -0.07 24.21 9.35
C ASN A 314 0.19 25.03 8.10
N GLY A 315 -0.66 24.87 7.07
CA GLY A 315 -0.51 25.56 5.81
C GLY A 315 -0.70 27.09 5.88
N LYS A 316 -1.48 27.60 6.83
CA LYS A 316 -1.67 29.07 6.96
C LYS A 316 -0.41 29.77 7.43
N GLU A 317 0.28 29.21 8.42
CA GLU A 317 1.56 29.72 8.88
C GLU A 317 2.63 29.55 7.79
N ALA A 318 2.58 28.44 7.04
CA ALA A 318 3.48 28.20 5.93
C ALA A 318 3.41 29.31 4.88
N LEU A 319 2.23 29.80 4.49
CA LEU A 319 2.06 30.87 3.52
C LEU A 319 2.70 32.20 3.98
N ILE A 320 2.72 32.46 5.28
CA ILE A 320 3.39 33.63 5.84
C ILE A 320 4.91 33.47 5.73
N ILE A 321 5.42 32.31 6.15
CA ILE A 321 6.84 31.98 6.13
C ILE A 321 7.40 31.95 4.70
N ILE A 322 6.67 31.39 3.75
CA ILE A 322 7.10 31.31 2.34
C ILE A 322 7.45 32.69 1.79
N ARG A 323 6.65 33.70 2.07
CA ARG A 323 6.86 35.06 1.57
C ARG A 323 8.12 35.75 2.15
N GLU A 324 8.47 35.43 3.39
CA GLU A 324 9.63 36.02 4.08
C GLU A 324 10.89 35.18 3.85
N PHE A 325 10.77 33.87 3.96
CA PHE A 325 11.90 32.94 3.92
C PHE A 325 12.28 32.56 2.48
N ASN A 326 11.33 32.62 1.54
CA ASN A 326 11.47 32.23 0.12
C ASN A 326 12.18 30.87 -0.02
N PRO A 327 11.55 29.75 0.41
CA PRO A 327 12.18 28.43 0.42
C PRO A 327 12.43 27.92 -1.00
N ASP A 328 13.49 27.12 -1.16
CA ASP A 328 13.81 26.42 -2.42
C ASP A 328 13.03 25.09 -2.53
N LEU A 329 12.44 24.62 -1.41
CA LEU A 329 11.60 23.41 -1.34
C LEU A 329 10.62 23.52 -0.16
N VAL A 330 9.39 23.06 -0.37
CA VAL A 330 8.37 22.87 0.69
C VAL A 330 8.11 21.38 0.85
N ILE A 331 8.23 20.85 2.07
CA ILE A 331 7.83 19.50 2.46
C ILE A 331 6.63 19.62 3.40
N SER A 332 5.46 19.13 3.00
CA SER A 332 4.22 19.32 3.76
C SER A 332 3.47 18.00 3.99
N ASP A 333 2.99 17.78 5.22
CA ASP A 333 1.95 16.78 5.42
C ASP A 333 0.66 17.22 4.71
N ILE A 334 -0.13 16.24 4.26
CA ILE A 334 -1.44 16.49 3.64
C ILE A 334 -2.48 16.81 4.71
N MET A 335 -2.51 16.04 5.79
CA MET A 335 -3.57 16.10 6.80
C MET A 335 -3.17 16.97 7.99
N MET A 336 -3.43 18.26 7.92
CA MET A 336 -3.13 19.21 8.99
C MET A 336 -4.37 20.04 9.35
N PRO A 337 -4.46 20.55 10.59
CA PRO A 337 -5.53 21.48 11.00
C PRO A 337 -5.42 22.81 10.26
N GLU A 338 -6.51 23.57 10.20
CA GLU A 338 -6.68 24.90 9.61
C GLU A 338 -6.50 24.95 8.08
N MET A 339 -5.37 24.51 7.53
CA MET A 339 -5.07 24.42 6.10
C MET A 339 -4.22 23.17 5.85
N GLY A 340 -4.73 22.21 5.09
CA GLY A 340 -4.02 20.99 4.71
C GLY A 340 -2.93 21.24 3.65
N GLY A 341 -2.07 20.24 3.45
CA GLY A 341 -0.97 20.33 2.47
C GLY A 341 -1.46 20.37 1.02
N ASP A 342 -2.60 19.77 0.73
CA ASP A 342 -3.26 19.84 -0.58
C ASP A 342 -3.74 21.26 -0.91
N GLU A 343 -4.41 21.92 0.03
CA GLU A 343 -4.86 23.31 -0.09
C GLU A 343 -3.67 24.28 -0.15
N LEU A 344 -2.62 24.03 0.66
CA LEU A 344 -1.36 24.77 0.62
C LEU A 344 -0.69 24.65 -0.76
N CYS A 345 -0.57 23.44 -1.29
CA CYS A 345 0.02 23.17 -2.60
C CYS A 345 -0.75 23.90 -3.72
N ALA A 346 -2.09 23.77 -3.72
CA ALA A 346 -2.95 24.46 -4.68
C ALA A 346 -2.74 25.99 -4.61
N THR A 347 -2.60 26.55 -3.42
CA THR A 347 -2.38 27.98 -3.21
C THR A 347 -1.00 28.41 -3.74
N ILE A 348 0.07 27.64 -3.44
CA ILE A 348 1.42 27.91 -3.94
C ILE A 348 1.46 27.84 -5.48
N LYS A 349 0.90 26.77 -6.06
CA LYS A 349 0.94 26.56 -7.52
C LYS A 349 0.00 27.52 -8.30
N GLY A 350 -1.02 28.05 -7.65
CA GLY A 350 -1.92 29.07 -8.21
C GLY A 350 -1.39 30.50 -8.14
N ASP A 351 -0.34 30.78 -7.40
CA ASP A 351 0.24 32.11 -7.23
C ASP A 351 1.48 32.28 -8.14
N LEU A 352 1.49 33.32 -8.97
CA LEU A 352 2.56 33.59 -9.94
C LEU A 352 3.94 33.80 -9.27
N GLU A 353 3.99 34.32 -8.06
CA GLU A 353 5.24 34.59 -7.35
C GLU A 353 5.81 33.32 -6.66
N MET A 354 4.94 32.37 -6.29
CA MET A 354 5.31 31.18 -5.53
C MET A 354 5.25 29.88 -6.36
N SER A 355 4.62 29.86 -7.52
CA SER A 355 4.37 28.66 -8.33
C SER A 355 5.62 27.89 -8.74
N HIS A 356 6.78 28.56 -8.76
CA HIS A 356 8.09 27.95 -9.06
C HIS A 356 8.65 27.11 -7.90
N ILE A 357 8.13 27.25 -6.68
CA ILE A 357 8.61 26.51 -5.50
C ILE A 357 8.13 25.06 -5.61
N PRO A 358 9.05 24.07 -5.60
CA PRO A 358 8.67 22.66 -5.55
C PRO A 358 8.01 22.32 -4.22
N VAL A 359 6.94 21.50 -4.30
CA VAL A 359 6.17 21.02 -3.17
C VAL A 359 6.18 19.51 -3.13
N VAL A 360 6.71 18.93 -2.06
CA VAL A 360 6.67 17.51 -1.74
C VAL A 360 5.61 17.27 -0.69
N LEU A 361 4.63 16.42 -0.98
CA LEU A 361 3.57 16.07 -0.06
C LEU A 361 3.86 14.74 0.65
N LEU A 362 3.80 14.76 1.98
CA LEU A 362 3.90 13.56 2.81
C LEU A 362 2.50 12.96 2.95
N THR A 363 2.30 11.73 2.52
CA THR A 363 1.00 11.08 2.49
C THR A 363 0.99 9.77 3.28
N ALA A 364 -0.15 9.42 3.85
CA ALA A 364 -0.36 8.09 4.41
C ALA A 364 -0.59 7.07 3.27
N LEU A 365 0.08 5.90 3.34
CA LEU A 365 -0.06 4.81 2.37
C LEU A 365 -1.55 4.47 2.14
N GLY A 366 -2.03 4.53 0.89
CA GLY A 366 -3.42 4.23 0.53
C GLY A 366 -4.29 5.44 0.17
N ASP A 367 -3.74 6.63 0.08
CA ASP A 367 -4.45 7.84 -0.38
C ASP A 367 -4.33 8.04 -1.89
N GLU A 368 -4.57 6.95 -2.68
CA GLU A 368 -4.58 7.01 -4.15
C GLU A 368 -5.52 8.10 -4.70
N LYS A 369 -6.59 8.41 -3.98
CA LYS A 369 -7.51 9.48 -4.36
C LYS A 369 -6.87 10.85 -4.20
N HIS A 370 -6.18 11.09 -3.10
CA HIS A 370 -5.42 12.32 -2.88
C HIS A 370 -4.16 12.37 -3.76
N MET A 371 -3.58 11.24 -4.12
CA MET A 371 -2.47 11.17 -5.07
C MET A 371 -2.90 11.53 -6.50
N LEU A 372 -4.09 11.10 -6.95
CA LEU A 372 -4.68 11.48 -8.25
C LEU A 372 -5.22 12.93 -8.23
N GLU A 373 -5.90 13.32 -7.17
CA GLU A 373 -6.35 14.71 -6.95
C GLU A 373 -5.15 15.65 -6.78
N GLY A 374 -4.08 15.20 -6.16
CA GLY A 374 -2.88 15.98 -5.94
C GLY A 374 -2.00 16.14 -7.19
N LEU A 375 -1.97 15.18 -8.12
CA LEU A 375 -1.38 15.36 -9.45
C LEU A 375 -2.16 16.41 -10.25
N GLU A 376 -3.48 16.51 -10.06
CA GLU A 376 -4.32 17.59 -10.61
C GLU A 376 -4.04 18.94 -9.91
N ILE A 377 -3.60 18.94 -8.64
CA ILE A 377 -3.26 20.12 -7.84
C ILE A 377 -1.85 20.65 -8.15
N GLY A 378 -0.98 19.83 -8.80
CA GLY A 378 0.33 20.25 -9.28
C GLY A 378 1.47 20.06 -8.29
N ALA A 379 1.37 19.15 -7.32
CA ALA A 379 2.52 18.79 -6.45
C ALA A 379 3.62 18.10 -7.28
N ASP A 380 4.88 18.41 -6.95
CA ASP A 380 6.04 17.92 -7.70
C ASP A 380 6.44 16.48 -7.31
N ALA A 381 6.19 16.10 -6.06
CA ALA A 381 6.43 14.74 -5.57
C ALA A 381 5.53 14.36 -4.40
N TYR A 382 5.39 13.04 -4.18
CA TYR A 382 4.69 12.43 -3.06
C TYR A 382 5.59 11.43 -2.37
N ILE A 383 5.69 11.51 -1.04
CA ILE A 383 6.40 10.55 -0.20
C ILE A 383 5.40 9.90 0.75
N THR A 384 5.32 8.59 0.74
CA THR A 384 4.41 7.84 1.62
C THR A 384 5.02 7.65 3.00
N LYS A 385 4.26 7.97 4.06
CA LYS A 385 4.62 7.61 5.45
C LYS A 385 4.32 6.11 5.68
N PRO A 386 5.22 5.30 6.29
CA PRO A 386 6.51 5.72 6.82
C PRO A 386 7.59 5.75 5.76
N PHE A 387 8.42 6.76 5.80
CA PHE A 387 9.61 6.91 4.94
C PHE A 387 10.89 6.51 5.70
N SER A 388 11.96 6.17 4.97
CA SER A 388 13.30 5.88 5.50
C SER A 388 14.29 6.99 5.10
N VAL A 389 15.37 7.11 5.86
CA VAL A 389 16.40 8.18 5.69
C VAL A 389 17.13 8.09 4.35
N GLY A 390 16.99 7.01 3.60
CA GLY A 390 17.63 6.81 2.30
C GLY A 390 16.82 7.29 1.09
N ILE A 391 15.67 7.93 1.32
CA ILE A 391 14.85 8.54 0.26
C ILE A 391 15.04 10.05 0.31
#